data_381e098f6f70fc2f596119a9278164f7
#
_entry.id   381e098f6f70fc2f596119a9278164f7
#
_cell.length_a   1.000
_cell.length_b   1.000
_cell.length_c   1.000
_cell.angle_alpha   90.00
_cell.angle_beta   90.00
_cell.angle_gamma   90.00
#
_symmetry.space_group_name_H-M   'P 1'
#
loop_
_entity.id
_entity.type
_entity.pdbx_description
1 polymer ?
#
loop_
_entity_poly.entity_id
_entity_poly.type
_entity_poly.pdbx_seq_one_letter_code
_entity_poly.pdbx_strand_id
1 'polypeptide(L)'
;MLWTEDDQNYRKVKNFLFILFLFFFNFKAYSENFRLVKILDLENPWGSTFINNEELLITEKFGKIKLINLSNNLITEIQHNINFIVDGQGGLLDVIYKDNHVWISYSENRGGGKSSTSIAKGKFNKIKINFENIFQANPPIKSGYHFGSRLAIKDDYLFATSGERGGGMIAQDPTNHIGKIIRIHLDGSIPNDNPKFEGKSEWLPEIYQLGVRNPQGLTLSNFDQKIYASNHGAMGGDWFGEIKKGENYGWKILGWGGKNYSGIPIGPKWEPGFTKAVHYWTPSIAVSAITIYDGDEFSEWNGYALITTLKDQSLRKINFNNLSDIKEEIIFKDKIGRIRDIQVHPINGKIYFLGGDSLWVMEKN
;
A
#
# COMPACT_ATOMS: atom_id res chain seq x y z
N MET A 1 -43.58 -53.41 -40.58
CA MET A 1 -43.03 -52.06 -40.23
C MET A 1 -41.88 -52.29 -39.29
N LEU A 2 -40.68 -52.26 -39.84
CA LEU A 2 -39.44 -52.47 -39.07
C LEU A 2 -38.99 -51.23 -38.38
N TRP A 3 -38.89 -51.23 -37.05
CA TRP A 3 -38.21 -50.19 -36.28
C TRP A 3 -36.72 -50.57 -36.27
N THR A 4 -35.87 -49.64 -36.73
CA THR A 4 -34.42 -49.85 -36.85
C THR A 4 -33.73 -49.61 -35.50
N GLU A 5 -32.69 -50.38 -35.25
CA GLU A 5 -31.85 -50.39 -34.03
C GLU A 5 -31.23 -49.02 -33.66
N ASP A 6 -31.33 -48.00 -34.51
CA ASP A 6 -30.72 -46.70 -34.32
C ASP A 6 -31.42 -45.84 -33.23
N ASP A 7 -32.71 -46.03 -32.97
CA ASP A 7 -33.45 -45.21 -31.98
C ASP A 7 -33.15 -45.59 -30.52
N GLN A 8 -32.67 -46.83 -30.28
CA GLN A 8 -32.28 -47.22 -28.91
C GLN A 8 -30.90 -46.70 -28.50
N ASN A 9 -30.00 -46.54 -29.45
CA ASN A 9 -28.67 -46.00 -29.18
C ASN A 9 -28.69 -44.48 -28.90
N TYR A 10 -29.58 -43.73 -29.57
CA TYR A 10 -29.74 -42.29 -29.35
C TYR A 10 -30.30 -41.97 -27.97
N ARG A 11 -31.19 -42.77 -27.42
CA ARG A 11 -31.73 -42.61 -26.07
C ARG A 11 -30.71 -42.95 -24.98
N LYS A 12 -29.86 -43.95 -25.19
CA LYS A 12 -28.78 -44.32 -24.25
C LYS A 12 -27.69 -43.24 -24.17
N VAL A 13 -27.33 -42.65 -25.30
CA VAL A 13 -26.34 -41.57 -25.37
C VAL A 13 -26.87 -40.28 -24.73
N LYS A 14 -28.16 -39.95 -24.92
CA LYS A 14 -28.79 -38.77 -24.29
C LYS A 14 -28.88 -38.91 -22.77
N ASN A 15 -29.19 -40.08 -22.26
CA ASN A 15 -29.25 -40.34 -20.82
C ASN A 15 -27.85 -40.38 -20.18
N PHE A 16 -26.83 -40.85 -20.91
CA PHE A 16 -25.43 -40.83 -20.43
C PHE A 16 -24.85 -39.42 -20.39
N LEU A 17 -25.17 -38.54 -21.34
CA LEU A 17 -24.79 -37.15 -21.35
C LEU A 17 -25.52 -36.32 -20.27
N PHE A 18 -26.76 -36.67 -19.93
CA PHE A 18 -27.51 -35.98 -18.86
C PHE A 18 -27.00 -36.36 -17.46
N ILE A 19 -26.49 -37.57 -17.27
CA ILE A 19 -25.87 -38.03 -16.00
C ILE A 19 -24.46 -37.44 -15.84
N LEU A 20 -23.69 -37.19 -16.92
CA LEU A 20 -22.38 -36.58 -16.86
C LEU A 20 -22.43 -35.06 -16.49
N PHE A 21 -23.56 -34.37 -16.71
CA PHE A 21 -23.72 -32.96 -16.41
C PHE A 21 -24.11 -32.68 -14.95
N LEU A 22 -24.48 -33.71 -14.18
CA LEU A 22 -24.86 -33.56 -12.75
C LEU A 22 -23.70 -33.77 -11.77
N PHE A 23 -22.48 -34.08 -12.23
CA PHE A 23 -21.34 -34.41 -11.37
C PHE A 23 -20.31 -33.31 -11.20
N PHE A 24 -20.52 -32.10 -11.72
CA PHE A 24 -19.51 -31.02 -11.64
C PHE A 24 -20.03 -29.68 -11.09
N PHE A 25 -20.85 -29.67 -10.06
CA PHE A 25 -21.05 -28.45 -9.26
C PHE A 25 -21.17 -28.77 -7.77
N ASN A 26 -20.12 -29.38 -7.19
CA ASN A 26 -19.85 -29.14 -5.79
C ASN A 26 -19.16 -27.76 -5.66
N PHE A 27 -19.90 -26.68 -5.79
CA PHE A 27 -19.53 -25.43 -5.17
C PHE A 27 -19.52 -25.66 -3.66
N LYS A 28 -18.35 -25.98 -3.09
CA LYS A 28 -18.15 -25.67 -1.68
C LYS A 28 -18.32 -24.15 -1.59
N ALA A 29 -19.51 -23.72 -1.16
CA ALA A 29 -19.67 -22.41 -0.57
C ALA A 29 -18.74 -22.43 0.65
N TYR A 30 -17.51 -21.95 0.51
CA TYR A 30 -16.70 -21.56 1.66
C TYR A 30 -17.52 -20.45 2.31
N SER A 31 -18.15 -20.75 3.43
CA SER A 31 -18.65 -19.73 4.34
C SER A 31 -17.48 -18.80 4.60
N GLU A 32 -17.61 -17.54 4.21
CA GLU A 32 -16.64 -16.51 4.58
C GLU A 32 -16.62 -16.52 6.13
N ASN A 33 -15.49 -16.89 6.74
CA ASN A 33 -15.35 -16.95 8.20
C ASN A 33 -15.25 -15.56 8.82
N PHE A 34 -15.61 -14.51 8.07
CA PHE A 34 -15.57 -13.11 8.50
C PHE A 34 -16.74 -12.32 7.92
N ARG A 35 -17.02 -11.20 8.54
CA ARG A 35 -17.94 -10.17 8.02
C ARG A 35 -17.22 -8.84 7.84
N LEU A 36 -17.70 -8.06 6.87
CA LEU A 36 -17.27 -6.68 6.62
C LEU A 36 -18.39 -5.75 7.10
N VAL A 37 -18.08 -4.89 8.06
CA VAL A 37 -19.03 -3.94 8.62
C VAL A 37 -18.59 -2.53 8.26
N LYS A 38 -19.47 -1.77 7.60
CA LYS A 38 -19.27 -0.34 7.36
C LYS A 38 -19.50 0.43 8.65
N ILE A 39 -18.52 1.23 9.07
CA ILE A 39 -18.61 2.03 10.29
C ILE A 39 -19.21 3.41 9.97
N LEU A 40 -18.63 4.14 9.01
CA LEU A 40 -19.10 5.47 8.62
C LEU A 40 -18.58 5.88 7.23
N ASP A 41 -19.15 6.94 6.67
CA ASP A 41 -18.72 7.54 5.41
C ASP A 41 -17.64 8.61 5.62
N LEU A 42 -16.72 8.72 4.66
CA LEU A 42 -15.59 9.64 4.64
C LEU A 42 -15.51 10.34 3.28
N GLU A 43 -14.64 11.35 3.15
CA GLU A 43 -14.40 12.05 1.89
C GLU A 43 -12.96 11.82 1.39
N ASN A 44 -12.77 10.93 0.43
CA ASN A 44 -11.45 10.61 -0.12
C ASN A 44 -10.41 10.30 0.98
N PRO A 45 -10.67 9.35 1.89
CA PRO A 45 -9.74 8.99 2.95
C PRO A 45 -8.44 8.43 2.37
N TRP A 46 -7.29 8.76 3.01
CA TRP A 46 -6.01 8.38 2.44
C TRP A 46 -5.14 7.53 3.36
N GLY A 47 -4.86 7.96 4.57
CA GLY A 47 -4.08 7.25 5.56
C GLY A 47 -4.76 7.23 6.92
N SER A 48 -4.42 6.26 7.75
CA SER A 48 -4.96 6.14 9.09
C SER A 48 -3.94 5.58 10.08
N THR A 49 -4.13 5.88 11.37
CA THR A 49 -3.31 5.35 12.46
C THR A 49 -4.10 5.32 13.75
N PHE A 50 -3.93 4.28 14.56
CA PHE A 50 -4.50 4.23 15.90
C PHE A 50 -3.77 5.21 16.83
N ILE A 51 -4.52 6.01 17.58
CA ILE A 51 -4.00 6.84 18.68
C ILE A 51 -3.99 6.02 19.97
N ASN A 52 -5.01 5.22 20.15
CA ASN A 52 -5.21 4.25 21.23
C ASN A 52 -6.21 3.18 20.79
N ASN A 53 -6.68 2.35 21.72
CA ASN A 53 -7.61 1.26 21.40
C ASN A 53 -9.00 1.70 20.93
N GLU A 54 -9.38 2.95 21.12
CA GLU A 54 -10.73 3.44 20.81
C GLU A 54 -10.72 4.53 19.73
N GLU A 55 -9.56 5.09 19.40
CA GLU A 55 -9.48 6.26 18.55
C GLU A 55 -8.57 6.03 17.34
N LEU A 56 -9.12 6.25 16.16
CA LEU A 56 -8.44 6.18 14.87
C LEU A 56 -8.33 7.57 14.26
N LEU A 57 -7.10 8.01 13.97
CA LEU A 57 -6.81 9.25 13.24
C LEU A 57 -6.78 8.97 11.75
N ILE A 58 -7.47 9.78 10.95
CA ILE A 58 -7.59 9.60 9.50
C ILE A 58 -7.28 10.92 8.81
N THR A 59 -6.54 10.85 7.71
CA THR A 59 -6.37 11.96 6.76
C THR A 59 -7.32 11.80 5.59
N GLU A 60 -7.95 12.89 5.18
CA GLU A 60 -8.68 12.99 3.92
C GLU A 60 -7.86 13.83 2.93
N LYS A 61 -7.73 13.35 1.72
CA LYS A 61 -6.88 13.94 0.67
C LYS A 61 -7.07 15.44 0.49
N PHE A 62 -8.29 15.92 0.65
CA PHE A 62 -8.64 17.32 0.43
C PHE A 62 -8.37 18.23 1.64
N GLY A 63 -7.70 17.72 2.68
CA GLY A 63 -7.15 18.55 3.73
C GLY A 63 -7.86 18.43 5.08
N LYS A 64 -8.67 17.41 5.32
CA LYS A 64 -9.22 17.18 6.65
C LYS A 64 -8.39 16.15 7.42
N ILE A 65 -8.25 16.37 8.71
CA ILE A 65 -7.76 15.39 9.68
C ILE A 65 -8.93 15.08 10.62
N LYS A 66 -9.34 13.82 10.68
CA LYS A 66 -10.47 13.35 11.47
C LYS A 66 -10.01 12.36 12.52
N LEU A 67 -10.44 12.56 13.75
CA LEU A 67 -10.33 11.59 14.84
C LEU A 67 -11.68 10.90 15.00
N ILE A 68 -11.68 9.59 14.85
CA ILE A 68 -12.88 8.75 14.96
C ILE A 68 -12.84 8.00 16.27
N ASN A 69 -13.84 8.16 17.12
CA ASN A 69 -14.05 7.30 18.26
C ASN A 69 -14.85 6.07 17.81
N LEU A 70 -14.23 4.88 17.91
CA LEU A 70 -14.77 3.63 17.38
C LEU A 70 -15.91 3.04 18.20
N SER A 71 -16.07 3.48 19.46
CA SER A 71 -17.14 2.96 20.35
C SER A 71 -18.49 3.61 20.09
N ASN A 72 -18.52 4.86 19.59
CA ASN A 72 -19.73 5.63 19.38
C ASN A 72 -19.81 6.31 18.01
N ASN A 73 -18.81 6.11 17.15
CA ASN A 73 -18.68 6.70 15.81
C ASN A 73 -18.61 8.24 15.79
N LEU A 74 -18.24 8.86 16.92
CA LEU A 74 -18.08 10.31 16.98
C LEU A 74 -16.87 10.73 16.14
N ILE A 75 -17.08 11.74 15.28
CA ILE A 75 -16.04 12.34 14.45
C ILE A 75 -15.65 13.70 15.04
N THR A 76 -14.37 13.89 15.28
CA THR A 76 -13.79 15.20 15.64
C THR A 76 -12.84 15.64 14.52
N GLU A 77 -13.12 16.76 13.87
CA GLU A 77 -12.21 17.36 12.89
C GLU A 77 -11.12 18.16 13.61
N ILE A 78 -9.85 17.85 13.31
CA ILE A 78 -8.68 18.48 13.92
C ILE A 78 -8.15 19.55 12.98
N GLN A 79 -8.03 20.79 13.48
CA GLN A 79 -7.44 21.92 12.77
C GLN A 79 -5.93 21.72 12.55
N HIS A 80 -5.38 22.23 11.45
CA HIS A 80 -3.94 22.17 11.16
C HIS A 80 -3.46 23.35 10.31
N ASN A 81 -2.12 23.51 10.20
CA ASN A 81 -1.45 24.58 9.47
C ASN A 81 -0.65 24.11 8.24
N ILE A 82 -0.88 22.89 7.74
CA ILE A 82 -0.12 22.33 6.62
C ILE A 82 -0.43 23.09 5.33
N ASN A 83 0.61 23.56 4.63
CA ASN A 83 0.53 24.20 3.32
C ASN A 83 0.68 23.12 2.22
N PHE A 84 -0.42 22.57 1.76
CA PHE A 84 -0.47 21.51 0.75
C PHE A 84 -1.17 21.99 -0.53
N ILE A 85 -1.00 21.21 -1.59
CA ILE A 85 -1.71 21.38 -2.86
C ILE A 85 -2.42 20.07 -3.24
N VAL A 86 -3.67 20.18 -3.66
CA VAL A 86 -4.40 19.06 -4.28
C VAL A 86 -4.20 19.11 -5.78
N ASP A 87 -3.36 18.21 -6.28
CA ASP A 87 -3.11 18.06 -7.72
C ASP A 87 -2.97 16.57 -8.04
N GLY A 88 -3.85 16.05 -8.90
CA GLY A 88 -3.87 14.64 -9.27
C GLY A 88 -3.93 13.70 -8.08
N GLN A 89 -2.83 13.01 -7.77
CA GLN A 89 -2.71 12.08 -6.63
C GLN A 89 -2.29 12.78 -5.33
N GLY A 90 -1.91 14.05 -5.37
CA GLY A 90 -1.46 14.83 -4.22
C GLY A 90 -2.58 15.35 -3.33
N GLY A 91 -2.24 15.75 -2.11
CA GLY A 91 -3.13 16.27 -1.05
C GLY A 91 -2.52 16.03 0.33
N LEU A 92 -3.33 15.93 1.39
CA LEU A 92 -2.93 15.26 2.62
C LEU A 92 -2.90 13.75 2.36
N LEU A 93 -1.84 13.08 2.81
CA LEU A 93 -1.58 11.70 2.41
C LEU A 93 -1.50 10.80 3.66
N ASP A 94 -0.35 10.22 3.96
CA ASP A 94 -0.25 9.27 5.07
C ASP A 94 -0.11 9.95 6.43
N VAL A 95 -0.47 9.21 7.49
CA VAL A 95 -0.37 9.67 8.87
C VAL A 95 0.07 8.52 9.77
N ILE A 96 0.97 8.80 10.71
CA ILE A 96 1.40 7.86 11.72
C ILE A 96 1.53 8.55 13.09
N TYR A 97 1.18 7.83 14.14
CA TYR A 97 1.24 8.32 15.52
C TYR A 97 2.22 7.50 16.36
N LYS A 98 3.02 8.17 17.17
CA LYS A 98 3.87 7.56 18.20
C LYS A 98 4.13 8.57 19.31
N ASP A 99 4.08 8.16 20.57
CA ASP A 99 4.52 8.93 21.75
C ASP A 99 3.98 10.37 21.76
N ASN A 100 2.67 10.52 21.61
CA ASN A 100 1.97 11.83 21.60
C ASN A 100 2.41 12.79 20.48
N HIS A 101 2.99 12.25 19.39
CA HIS A 101 3.31 12.99 18.17
C HIS A 101 2.65 12.37 16.96
N VAL A 102 2.38 13.20 15.99
CA VAL A 102 1.84 12.83 14.68
C VAL A 102 2.84 13.24 13.61
N TRP A 103 3.17 12.30 12.71
CA TRP A 103 3.85 12.61 11.47
C TRP A 103 2.85 12.45 10.33
N ILE A 104 2.88 13.42 9.42
CA ILE A 104 2.00 13.44 8.26
C ILE A 104 2.82 13.68 7.01
N SER A 105 2.53 12.93 5.96
CA SER A 105 3.06 13.19 4.63
C SER A 105 2.02 13.95 3.78
N TYR A 106 2.49 14.78 2.87
CA TYR A 106 1.63 15.60 2.03
C TYR A 106 2.33 16.07 0.76
N SER A 107 1.55 16.46 -0.24
CA SER A 107 2.07 17.17 -1.40
C SER A 107 2.22 18.65 -1.05
N GLU A 108 3.44 19.07 -0.70
CA GLU A 108 3.73 20.44 -0.33
C GLU A 108 3.61 21.38 -1.53
N ASN A 109 2.95 22.51 -1.32
CA ASN A 109 2.91 23.59 -2.31
C ASN A 109 4.26 24.32 -2.33
N ARG A 110 5.04 24.17 -3.40
CA ARG A 110 6.38 24.75 -3.58
C ARG A 110 6.36 25.95 -4.51
N GLY A 111 5.19 26.50 -4.82
CA GLY A 111 4.98 27.64 -5.70
C GLY A 111 5.10 27.28 -7.19
N GLY A 112 4.58 28.17 -8.07
CA GLY A 112 4.63 27.99 -9.53
C GLY A 112 3.96 26.71 -10.07
N GLY A 113 3.01 26.14 -9.33
CA GLY A 113 2.37 24.86 -9.65
C GLY A 113 3.28 23.65 -9.45
N LYS A 114 4.40 23.79 -8.73
CA LYS A 114 5.28 22.70 -8.34
C LYS A 114 4.93 22.18 -6.98
N SER A 115 5.14 20.89 -6.76
CA SER A 115 4.94 20.21 -5.49
C SER A 115 6.03 19.18 -5.22
N SER A 116 6.22 18.85 -3.96
CA SER A 116 7.08 17.74 -3.52
C SER A 116 6.38 16.92 -2.44
N THR A 117 6.80 15.65 -2.30
CA THR A 117 6.45 14.87 -1.11
C THR A 117 7.20 15.47 0.08
N SER A 118 6.46 15.85 1.12
CA SER A 118 7.02 16.46 2.32
C SER A 118 6.44 15.78 3.55
N ILE A 119 7.15 15.90 4.68
CA ILE A 119 6.76 15.31 5.96
C ILE A 119 6.79 16.40 7.01
N ALA A 120 5.73 16.49 7.80
CA ALA A 120 5.65 17.36 8.94
C ALA A 120 5.36 16.57 10.22
N LYS A 121 5.85 17.08 11.35
CA LYS A 121 5.67 16.55 12.70
C LYS A 121 4.91 17.54 13.55
N GLY A 122 3.99 17.09 14.39
CA GLY A 122 3.28 17.93 15.35
C GLY A 122 2.97 17.16 16.64
N LYS A 123 2.86 17.88 17.75
CA LYS A 123 2.37 17.27 19.00
C LYS A 123 0.87 17.05 18.88
N PHE A 124 0.41 15.84 19.21
CA PHE A 124 -0.99 15.47 19.11
C PHE A 124 -1.86 16.36 20.03
N ASN A 125 -2.96 16.85 19.48
CA ASN A 125 -4.00 17.57 20.19
C ASN A 125 -5.33 17.36 19.45
N LYS A 126 -6.41 17.11 20.17
CA LYS A 126 -7.74 16.82 19.56
C LYS A 126 -8.43 18.03 18.93
N ILE A 127 -7.94 19.25 19.18
CA ILE A 127 -8.53 20.49 18.64
C ILE A 127 -7.71 20.99 17.46
N LYS A 128 -6.39 21.12 17.65
CA LYS A 128 -5.48 21.66 16.64
C LYS A 128 -4.09 21.06 16.78
N ILE A 129 -3.52 20.62 15.67
CA ILE A 129 -2.11 20.21 15.59
C ILE A 129 -1.35 21.28 14.80
N ASN A 130 -0.34 21.88 15.42
CA ASN A 130 0.62 22.73 14.73
C ASN A 130 1.78 21.87 14.25
N PHE A 131 1.86 21.71 12.94
CA PHE A 131 2.88 20.92 12.28
C PHE A 131 4.09 21.78 11.89
N GLU A 132 5.28 21.23 12.08
CA GLU A 132 6.55 21.73 11.59
C GLU A 132 7.07 20.81 10.50
N ASN A 133 7.52 21.36 9.37
CA ASN A 133 8.09 20.59 8.30
C ASN A 133 9.46 20.04 8.71
N ILE A 134 9.65 18.73 8.61
CA ILE A 134 10.91 18.05 8.97
C ILE A 134 11.61 17.43 7.76
N PHE A 135 10.94 17.33 6.61
CA PHE A 135 11.52 16.80 5.36
C PHE A 135 10.80 17.36 4.14
N GLN A 136 11.57 17.70 3.11
CA GLN A 136 11.08 18.15 1.80
C GLN A 136 11.83 17.43 0.69
N ALA A 137 11.11 16.65 -0.11
CA ALA A 137 11.73 16.03 -1.28
C ALA A 137 12.16 17.09 -2.32
N ASN A 138 13.35 16.97 -2.85
CA ASN A 138 13.93 17.82 -3.90
C ASN A 138 14.29 16.99 -5.15
N PRO A 139 14.16 17.60 -6.34
CA PRO A 139 13.54 18.90 -6.63
C PRO A 139 12.01 18.85 -6.56
N PRO A 140 11.32 19.98 -6.35
CA PRO A 140 9.87 20.06 -6.55
C PRO A 140 9.54 19.98 -8.04
N ILE A 141 8.50 19.20 -8.37
CA ILE A 141 8.13 18.90 -9.78
C ILE A 141 6.69 19.36 -10.06
N LYS A 142 6.46 19.87 -11.25
CA LYS A 142 5.12 20.19 -11.76
C LYS A 142 4.48 18.90 -12.31
N SER A 143 3.95 18.07 -11.40
CA SER A 143 3.31 16.80 -11.73
C SER A 143 2.36 16.39 -10.61
N GLY A 144 1.14 15.96 -10.97
CA GLY A 144 0.16 15.38 -10.06
C GLY A 144 0.31 13.86 -9.86
N TYR A 145 1.41 13.23 -10.34
CA TYR A 145 1.59 11.78 -10.30
C TYR A 145 2.59 11.34 -9.23
N HIS A 146 2.42 10.11 -8.75
CA HIS A 146 3.40 9.28 -8.04
C HIS A 146 4.10 9.99 -6.88
N PHE A 147 3.36 10.38 -5.84
CA PHE A 147 3.93 10.99 -4.64
C PHE A 147 4.58 9.97 -3.71
N GLY A 148 4.22 8.67 -3.80
CA GLY A 148 4.57 7.68 -2.79
C GLY A 148 3.89 8.00 -1.47
N SER A 149 4.63 8.60 -0.54
CA SER A 149 4.17 9.26 0.70
C SER A 149 3.83 8.34 1.88
N ARG A 150 4.03 7.02 1.79
CA ARG A 150 3.82 6.13 2.95
C ARG A 150 4.90 6.29 3.99
N LEU A 151 4.50 6.18 5.25
CA LEU A 151 5.32 6.34 6.44
C LEU A 151 5.38 5.03 7.25
N ALA A 152 6.54 4.74 7.82
CA ALA A 152 6.71 3.70 8.83
C ALA A 152 7.76 4.13 9.85
N ILE A 153 7.55 3.80 11.13
CA ILE A 153 8.51 4.07 12.20
C ILE A 153 9.12 2.73 12.63
N LYS A 154 10.45 2.71 12.68
CA LYS A 154 11.22 1.64 13.31
C LYS A 154 12.23 2.27 14.26
N ASP A 155 12.17 1.90 15.53
CA ASP A 155 12.98 2.49 16.60
C ASP A 155 12.84 4.02 16.63
N ASP A 156 13.94 4.76 16.45
CA ASP A 156 13.99 6.22 16.38
C ASP A 156 14.07 6.76 14.94
N TYR A 157 13.77 5.90 13.95
CA TYR A 157 13.82 6.26 12.55
C TYR A 157 12.44 6.31 11.92
N LEU A 158 12.22 7.35 11.12
CA LEU A 158 11.10 7.48 10.20
C LEU A 158 11.56 7.07 8.80
N PHE A 159 10.90 6.06 8.25
CA PHE A 159 11.01 5.68 6.85
C PHE A 159 9.85 6.29 6.07
N ALA A 160 10.16 6.81 4.89
CA ALA A 160 9.15 7.40 4.02
C ALA A 160 9.39 7.04 2.56
N THR A 161 8.33 6.97 1.79
CA THR A 161 8.41 6.71 0.36
C THR A 161 8.23 7.99 -0.43
N SER A 162 9.09 8.24 -1.42
CA SER A 162 8.95 9.31 -2.39
C SER A 162 8.83 8.71 -3.80
N GLY A 163 7.71 8.98 -4.46
CA GLY A 163 7.45 8.45 -5.80
C GLY A 163 8.22 9.17 -6.89
N GLU A 164 8.31 8.57 -8.10
CA GLU A 164 9.13 9.07 -9.21
C GLU A 164 8.46 10.21 -10.01
N ARG A 165 7.29 10.67 -9.62
CA ARG A 165 6.57 11.86 -10.12
C ARG A 165 6.34 11.87 -11.64
N GLY A 166 6.38 10.70 -12.31
CA GLY A 166 6.33 10.56 -13.78
C GLY A 166 7.68 10.70 -14.46
N GLY A 167 8.78 10.90 -13.71
CA GLY A 167 10.13 11.13 -14.25
C GLY A 167 10.89 9.89 -14.68
N GLY A 168 10.39 8.69 -14.37
CA GLY A 168 10.97 7.41 -14.79
C GLY A 168 12.40 7.20 -14.29
N MET A 169 13.40 7.38 -15.18
CA MET A 169 14.82 7.13 -14.86
C MET A 169 15.41 8.01 -13.76
N ILE A 170 14.78 9.11 -13.40
CA ILE A 170 15.21 9.95 -12.26
C ILE A 170 15.27 9.16 -10.94
N ALA A 171 14.53 8.04 -10.85
CA ALA A 171 14.57 7.14 -9.72
C ALA A 171 15.94 6.46 -9.50
N GLN A 172 16.80 6.43 -10.52
CA GLN A 172 18.16 5.88 -10.47
C GLN A 172 19.23 6.89 -10.03
N ASP A 173 18.90 8.17 -9.98
CA ASP A 173 19.85 9.23 -9.66
C ASP A 173 19.79 9.60 -8.17
N PRO A 174 20.84 9.32 -7.36
CA PRO A 174 20.86 9.58 -5.93
C PRO A 174 21.04 11.08 -5.56
N THR A 175 21.18 11.97 -6.54
CA THR A 175 21.26 13.43 -6.29
C THR A 175 19.90 14.11 -6.11
N ASN A 176 18.83 13.33 -6.05
CA ASN A 176 17.46 13.81 -5.83
C ASN A 176 16.64 12.79 -5.02
N HIS A 177 15.53 13.24 -4.41
CA HIS A 177 14.66 12.38 -3.61
C HIS A 177 13.55 11.68 -4.40
N ILE A 178 13.53 11.80 -5.72
CA ILE A 178 12.43 11.34 -6.59
C ILE A 178 12.59 9.84 -6.90
N GLY A 179 11.59 9.02 -6.53
CA GLY A 179 11.65 7.56 -6.68
C GLY A 179 12.58 6.87 -5.69
N LYS A 180 12.50 7.26 -4.41
CA LYS A 180 13.38 6.81 -3.33
C LYS A 180 12.61 6.34 -2.09
N ILE A 181 13.29 5.54 -1.29
CA ILE A 181 12.96 5.36 0.13
C ILE A 181 13.89 6.26 0.93
N ILE A 182 13.29 7.04 1.81
CA ILE A 182 13.94 8.01 2.70
C ILE A 182 14.02 7.41 4.10
N ARG A 183 15.13 7.64 4.82
CA ARG A 183 15.26 7.36 6.25
C ARG A 183 15.85 8.58 6.96
N ILE A 184 15.10 9.11 7.93
CA ILE A 184 15.50 10.22 8.80
C ILE A 184 15.22 9.84 10.25
N HIS A 185 15.75 10.59 11.21
CA HIS A 185 15.30 10.51 12.60
C HIS A 185 13.90 11.11 12.74
N LEU A 186 13.22 10.83 13.87
CA LEU A 186 11.88 11.31 14.17
C LEU A 186 11.79 12.86 14.31
N ASP A 187 12.90 13.55 14.40
CA ASP A 187 13.03 15.01 14.40
C ASP A 187 13.42 15.60 13.03
N GLY A 188 13.65 14.75 12.03
CA GLY A 188 14.09 15.16 10.70
C GLY A 188 15.61 15.18 10.50
N SER A 189 16.42 14.97 11.55
CA SER A 189 17.86 14.88 11.41
C SER A 189 18.29 13.63 10.64
N ILE A 190 19.49 13.68 10.05
CA ILE A 190 19.98 12.64 9.13
C ILE A 190 20.77 11.58 9.92
N PRO A 191 20.40 10.30 9.81
CA PRO A 191 21.16 9.21 10.41
C PRO A 191 22.57 9.09 9.83
N ASN A 192 23.60 9.06 10.68
CA ASN A 192 25.01 8.99 10.26
C ASN A 192 25.34 7.70 9.51
N ASP A 193 24.55 6.64 9.69
CA ASP A 193 24.71 5.33 9.08
C ASP A 193 23.85 5.13 7.83
N ASN A 194 23.23 6.17 7.27
CA ASN A 194 22.58 6.07 5.96
C ASN A 194 23.59 5.67 4.89
N PRO A 195 23.16 4.95 3.83
CA PRO A 195 24.06 4.45 2.81
C PRO A 195 24.71 5.58 2.02
N LYS A 196 25.93 5.32 1.55
CA LYS A 196 26.63 6.15 0.56
C LYS A 196 26.53 5.47 -0.79
N PHE A 197 26.24 6.25 -1.84
CA PHE A 197 26.15 5.73 -3.22
C PHE A 197 27.45 6.07 -3.95
N GLU A 198 28.37 5.10 -4.00
CA GLU A 198 29.70 5.27 -4.62
C GLU A 198 29.59 5.70 -6.10
N GLY A 199 30.56 6.49 -6.54
CA GLY A 199 30.61 7.04 -7.90
C GLY A 199 29.68 8.24 -8.15
N LYS A 200 28.97 8.71 -7.13
CA LYS A 200 28.13 9.92 -7.17
C LYS A 200 28.55 10.84 -6.03
N SER A 201 29.25 11.92 -6.31
CA SER A 201 29.79 12.85 -5.30
C SER A 201 28.71 13.66 -4.56
N GLU A 202 27.49 13.73 -5.09
CA GLU A 202 26.42 14.61 -4.61
C GLU A 202 25.13 13.85 -4.26
N TRP A 203 25.24 12.61 -3.69
CA TRP A 203 24.04 11.92 -3.24
C TRP A 203 23.41 12.64 -2.05
N LEU A 204 22.08 12.56 -1.94
CA LEU A 204 21.37 13.12 -0.81
C LEU A 204 21.38 12.15 0.38
N PRO A 205 21.80 12.61 1.58
CA PRO A 205 22.09 11.73 2.72
C PRO A 205 20.86 11.12 3.38
N GLU A 206 19.65 11.60 3.07
CA GLU A 206 18.38 11.04 3.55
C GLU A 206 17.99 9.76 2.81
N ILE A 207 18.61 9.48 1.65
CA ILE A 207 18.23 8.34 0.82
C ILE A 207 18.68 7.03 1.48
N TYR A 208 17.73 6.10 1.61
CA TYR A 208 17.98 4.76 2.14
C TYR A 208 18.03 3.70 1.04
N GLN A 209 17.16 3.80 0.01
CA GLN A 209 17.11 2.88 -1.13
C GLN A 209 16.63 3.59 -2.40
N LEU A 210 17.16 3.14 -3.55
CA LEU A 210 16.87 3.71 -4.88
C LEU A 210 15.79 2.92 -5.62
N GLY A 211 15.32 3.51 -6.73
CA GLY A 211 14.70 2.79 -7.83
C GLY A 211 13.28 2.32 -7.60
N VAL A 212 12.46 3.08 -6.87
CA VAL A 212 11.02 2.82 -6.74
C VAL A 212 10.21 3.74 -7.66
N ARG A 213 9.02 3.26 -8.08
CA ARG A 213 8.12 4.05 -8.93
C ARG A 213 7.11 4.85 -8.10
N ASN A 214 6.20 4.18 -7.45
CA ASN A 214 5.16 4.81 -6.64
C ASN A 214 4.74 3.86 -5.51
N PRO A 215 5.55 3.76 -4.45
CA PRO A 215 5.21 2.91 -3.32
C PRO A 215 3.98 3.46 -2.59
N GLN A 216 2.95 2.63 -2.47
CA GLN A 216 1.66 2.99 -1.87
C GLN A 216 1.37 2.21 -0.58
N GLY A 217 2.33 1.42 -0.12
CA GLY A 217 2.32 0.78 1.19
C GLY A 217 3.72 0.72 1.76
N LEU A 218 3.82 0.86 3.08
CA LEU A 218 5.05 0.74 3.86
C LEU A 218 4.69 0.28 5.26
N THR A 219 5.34 -0.75 5.77
CA THR A 219 5.06 -1.31 7.10
C THR A 219 6.29 -1.89 7.76
N LEU A 220 6.34 -1.81 9.08
CA LEU A 220 7.26 -2.59 9.91
C LEU A 220 6.64 -3.95 10.22
N SER A 221 7.40 -5.01 10.06
CA SER A 221 7.03 -6.35 10.53
C SER A 221 7.54 -6.58 11.95
N ASN A 222 6.65 -6.90 12.87
CA ASN A 222 7.02 -7.23 14.25
C ASN A 222 7.71 -8.61 14.36
N PHE A 223 7.56 -9.48 13.36
CA PHE A 223 8.11 -10.84 13.37
C PHE A 223 9.61 -10.90 13.06
N ASP A 224 10.07 -10.13 12.09
CA ASP A 224 11.46 -10.14 11.64
C ASP A 224 12.14 -8.78 11.70
N GLN A 225 11.43 -7.76 12.21
CA GLN A 225 11.92 -6.38 12.37
C GLN A 225 12.39 -5.75 11.06
N LYS A 226 11.79 -6.13 9.93
CA LYS A 226 12.05 -5.59 8.61
C LYS A 226 10.97 -4.63 8.15
N ILE A 227 11.36 -3.70 7.29
CA ILE A 227 10.42 -2.80 6.60
C ILE A 227 10.07 -3.42 5.25
N TYR A 228 8.78 -3.48 4.95
CA TYR A 228 8.24 -3.95 3.68
C TYR A 228 7.46 -2.84 2.98
N ALA A 229 7.53 -2.83 1.65
CA ALA A 229 6.78 -1.90 0.83
C ALA A 229 6.00 -2.62 -0.26
N SER A 230 4.87 -2.03 -0.68
CA SER A 230 4.16 -2.35 -1.90
C SER A 230 4.26 -1.17 -2.88
N ASN A 231 4.51 -1.45 -4.16
CA ASN A 231 4.81 -0.43 -5.16
C ASN A 231 4.04 -0.67 -6.46
N HIS A 232 3.46 0.39 -6.99
CA HIS A 232 2.81 0.36 -8.30
C HIS A 232 3.81 0.27 -9.44
N GLY A 233 3.66 -0.72 -10.31
CA GLY A 233 4.18 -0.72 -11.67
C GLY A 233 3.40 0.19 -12.63
N ALA A 234 3.52 -0.04 -13.93
CA ALA A 234 2.71 0.65 -14.95
C ALA A 234 1.50 -0.21 -15.35
N MET A 235 1.51 -0.84 -16.55
CA MET A 235 0.48 -1.81 -16.94
C MET A 235 0.84 -3.24 -16.46
N GLY A 236 1.31 -3.37 -15.21
CA GLY A 236 1.86 -4.55 -14.58
C GLY A 236 3.19 -4.23 -13.92
N GLY A 237 3.75 -5.22 -13.20
CA GLY A 237 4.96 -5.05 -12.44
C GLY A 237 4.74 -4.33 -11.12
N ASP A 238 3.51 -4.34 -10.59
CA ASP A 238 3.29 -4.04 -9.18
C ASP A 238 4.05 -5.09 -8.37
N TRP A 239 4.65 -4.69 -7.27
CA TRP A 239 5.39 -5.63 -6.44
C TRP A 239 5.27 -5.34 -4.94
N PHE A 240 5.59 -6.33 -4.15
CA PHE A 240 5.83 -6.21 -2.72
C PHE A 240 7.20 -6.79 -2.37
N GLY A 241 7.93 -6.16 -1.44
CA GLY A 241 9.26 -6.60 -1.04
C GLY A 241 9.86 -5.85 0.13
N GLU A 242 10.98 -6.37 0.63
CA GLU A 242 11.75 -5.82 1.74
C GLU A 242 12.51 -4.55 1.32
N ILE A 243 12.51 -3.53 2.16
CA ILE A 243 13.31 -2.32 1.99
C ILE A 243 14.69 -2.54 2.60
N LYS A 244 15.73 -2.34 1.78
CA LYS A 244 17.11 -2.68 2.13
C LYS A 244 18.06 -1.51 1.96
N LYS A 245 18.94 -1.32 2.93
CA LYS A 245 19.92 -0.25 2.97
C LYS A 245 20.86 -0.28 1.77
N GLY A 246 20.92 0.83 1.03
CA GLY A 246 21.82 1.02 -0.09
C GLY A 246 21.50 0.26 -1.36
N GLU A 247 20.41 -0.53 -1.36
CA GLU A 247 19.98 -1.31 -2.53
C GLU A 247 19.12 -0.51 -3.51
N ASN A 248 18.71 -1.15 -4.62
CA ASN A 248 18.02 -0.52 -5.73
C ASN A 248 16.96 -1.46 -6.33
N TYR A 249 15.69 -1.07 -6.33
CA TYR A 249 14.61 -1.83 -6.98
C TYR A 249 14.55 -1.70 -8.51
N GLY A 250 15.40 -0.86 -9.09
CA GLY A 250 15.66 -0.81 -10.52
C GLY A 250 14.66 -0.06 -11.38
N TRP A 251 13.69 0.68 -10.82
CA TRP A 251 12.80 1.49 -11.65
C TRP A 251 13.58 2.63 -12.35
N LYS A 252 13.53 2.86 -13.65
CA LYS A 252 12.72 2.25 -14.73
C LYS A 252 13.59 1.34 -15.63
N ILE A 253 14.64 0.73 -15.09
CA ILE A 253 15.45 -0.27 -15.81
C ILE A 253 14.68 -1.59 -15.82
N LEU A 254 14.15 -2.00 -14.64
CA LEU A 254 13.36 -3.20 -14.46
C LEU A 254 11.86 -2.88 -14.57
N GLY A 255 11.13 -3.76 -15.23
CA GLY A 255 9.68 -3.66 -15.40
C GLY A 255 8.86 -4.64 -14.57
N TRP A 256 9.48 -5.63 -13.91
CA TRP A 256 8.80 -6.70 -13.17
C TRP A 256 7.70 -7.39 -14.01
N GLY A 257 7.92 -7.50 -15.34
CA GLY A 257 6.95 -8.01 -16.31
C GLY A 257 5.92 -6.98 -16.80
N GLY A 258 5.98 -5.75 -16.32
CA GLY A 258 5.09 -4.68 -16.71
C GLY A 258 5.43 -4.07 -18.07
N LYS A 259 4.44 -3.36 -18.62
CA LYS A 259 4.54 -2.62 -19.89
C LYS A 259 4.26 -1.14 -19.65
N ASN A 260 4.82 -0.28 -20.50
CA ASN A 260 4.39 1.12 -20.60
C ASN A 260 2.93 1.20 -21.05
N TYR A 261 2.29 2.35 -20.88
CA TYR A 261 0.91 2.57 -21.35
C TYR A 261 0.79 2.52 -22.89
N SER A 262 1.91 2.62 -23.62
CA SER A 262 2.01 2.34 -25.05
C SER A 262 1.99 0.83 -25.41
N GLY A 263 2.01 -0.07 -24.43
CA GLY A 263 2.10 -1.52 -24.62
C GLY A 263 3.53 -2.07 -24.73
N ILE A 264 4.54 -1.21 -24.83
CA ILE A 264 5.96 -1.62 -24.94
C ILE A 264 6.44 -2.12 -23.56
N PRO A 265 7.12 -3.29 -23.47
CA PRO A 265 7.70 -3.79 -22.24
C PRO A 265 8.67 -2.78 -21.59
N ILE A 266 8.68 -2.76 -20.26
CA ILE A 266 9.64 -1.97 -19.47
C ILE A 266 10.74 -2.94 -19.03
N GLY A 267 11.83 -3.04 -19.79
CA GLY A 267 12.99 -3.83 -19.44
C GLY A 267 12.70 -5.28 -19.00
N PRO A 268 13.67 -5.95 -18.39
CA PRO A 268 13.52 -7.30 -17.87
C PRO A 268 12.64 -7.34 -16.60
N LYS A 269 12.22 -8.56 -16.21
CA LYS A 269 11.51 -8.77 -14.96
C LYS A 269 12.40 -8.49 -13.76
N TRP A 270 13.60 -9.01 -13.76
CA TRP A 270 14.62 -8.80 -12.74
C TRP A 270 16.00 -9.16 -13.29
N GLU A 271 17.05 -8.57 -12.73
CA GLU A 271 18.46 -8.86 -13.03
C GLU A 271 19.32 -8.84 -11.75
N PRO A 272 20.43 -9.59 -11.71
CA PRO A 272 21.42 -9.47 -10.64
C PRO A 272 21.94 -8.03 -10.48
N GLY A 273 22.17 -7.63 -9.23
CA GLY A 273 22.58 -6.25 -8.89
C GLY A 273 21.41 -5.36 -8.46
N PHE A 274 20.17 -5.81 -8.61
CA PHE A 274 18.98 -5.13 -8.11
C PHE A 274 18.30 -5.91 -6.99
N THR A 275 17.60 -5.19 -6.11
CA THR A 275 16.77 -5.79 -5.05
C THR A 275 15.70 -6.67 -5.70
N LYS A 276 15.56 -7.90 -5.22
CA LYS A 276 14.54 -8.82 -5.69
C LYS A 276 13.26 -8.62 -4.87
N ALA A 277 12.14 -8.36 -5.55
CA ALA A 277 10.83 -8.35 -4.91
C ALA A 277 10.47 -9.74 -4.36
N VAL A 278 9.72 -9.76 -3.25
CA VAL A 278 9.15 -11.00 -2.71
C VAL A 278 8.10 -11.56 -3.66
N HIS A 279 7.18 -10.70 -4.11
CA HIS A 279 6.15 -11.08 -5.07
C HIS A 279 5.83 -9.91 -6.00
N TYR A 280 5.32 -10.20 -7.21
CA TYR A 280 4.92 -9.17 -8.18
C TYR A 280 3.74 -9.63 -9.03
N TRP A 281 2.97 -8.66 -9.54
CA TRP A 281 1.75 -8.90 -10.30
C TRP A 281 1.84 -8.34 -11.72
N THR A 282 1.42 -9.18 -12.69
CA THR A 282 1.20 -8.79 -14.07
C THR A 282 -0.02 -9.53 -14.59
N PRO A 283 -1.09 -8.82 -14.96
CA PRO A 283 -1.25 -7.35 -15.05
C PRO A 283 -1.28 -6.66 -13.70
N SER A 284 -1.19 -5.31 -13.69
CA SER A 284 -1.29 -4.48 -12.49
C SER A 284 -2.66 -4.63 -11.82
N ILE A 285 -2.62 -4.85 -10.51
CA ILE A 285 -3.78 -4.85 -9.61
C ILE A 285 -3.92 -3.52 -8.86
N ALA A 286 -2.95 -2.62 -9.05
CA ALA A 286 -2.77 -1.36 -8.34
C ALA A 286 -2.72 -1.56 -6.81
N VAL A 287 -1.64 -2.21 -6.34
CA VAL A 287 -1.39 -2.43 -4.91
C VAL A 287 -1.42 -1.10 -4.15
N SER A 288 -1.98 -1.09 -2.94
CA SER A 288 -2.02 0.09 -2.08
C SER A 288 -1.31 -0.18 -0.76
N ALA A 289 -2.01 -0.13 0.37
CA ALA A 289 -1.38 -0.37 1.66
C ALA A 289 -0.97 -1.83 1.86
N ILE A 290 -0.01 -2.01 2.75
CA ILE A 290 0.48 -3.32 3.21
C ILE A 290 0.59 -3.30 4.74
N THR A 291 0.25 -4.41 5.35
CA THR A 291 0.62 -4.73 6.73
C THR A 291 1.09 -6.18 6.83
N ILE A 292 2.00 -6.48 7.75
CA ILE A 292 2.28 -7.85 8.15
C ILE A 292 1.38 -8.12 9.35
N TYR A 293 0.42 -9.01 9.17
CA TYR A 293 -0.60 -9.24 10.18
C TYR A 293 0.00 -9.76 11.48
N ASP A 294 -0.38 -9.12 12.58
CA ASP A 294 0.00 -9.45 13.95
C ASP A 294 -1.19 -9.14 14.85
N GLY A 295 -2.07 -10.11 15.05
CA GLY A 295 -3.30 -9.91 15.80
C GLY A 295 -3.99 -11.21 16.20
N ASP A 296 -4.90 -11.11 17.17
CA ASP A 296 -5.59 -12.26 17.74
C ASP A 296 -6.83 -12.68 16.94
N GLU A 297 -7.50 -11.75 16.24
CA GLU A 297 -8.74 -12.02 15.52
C GLU A 297 -8.56 -13.09 14.43
N PHE A 298 -7.46 -13.02 13.66
CA PHE A 298 -7.10 -13.99 12.61
C PHE A 298 -5.71 -14.55 12.88
N SER A 299 -5.51 -15.11 14.08
CA SER A 299 -4.18 -15.56 14.56
C SER A 299 -3.46 -16.52 13.61
N GLU A 300 -4.21 -17.28 12.81
CA GLU A 300 -3.70 -18.14 11.74
C GLU A 300 -3.06 -17.37 10.56
N TRP A 301 -3.21 -16.04 10.51
CA TRP A 301 -2.60 -15.16 9.49
C TRP A 301 -1.34 -14.44 10.02
N ASN A 302 -0.98 -14.66 11.28
CA ASN A 302 0.18 -14.02 11.89
C ASN A 302 1.46 -14.27 11.07
N GLY A 303 2.18 -13.17 10.75
CA GLY A 303 3.35 -13.18 9.89
C GLY A 303 3.08 -13.13 8.38
N TYR A 304 1.83 -13.17 7.93
CA TYR A 304 1.49 -13.05 6.51
C TYR A 304 1.32 -11.58 6.10
N ALA A 305 1.71 -11.27 4.87
CA ALA A 305 1.45 -9.95 4.31
C ALA A 305 -0.02 -9.83 3.87
N LEU A 306 -0.69 -8.79 4.35
CA LEU A 306 -2.00 -8.36 3.88
C LEU A 306 -1.82 -7.14 2.99
N ILE A 307 -2.20 -7.27 1.72
CA ILE A 307 -2.03 -6.22 0.70
C ILE A 307 -3.38 -5.84 0.14
N THR A 308 -3.69 -4.56 0.19
CA THR A 308 -4.90 -4.00 -0.39
C THR A 308 -4.67 -3.50 -1.81
N THR A 309 -5.75 -3.37 -2.59
CA THR A 309 -5.65 -2.97 -3.99
C THR A 309 -6.70 -1.94 -4.38
N LEU A 310 -6.31 -1.05 -5.30
CA LEU A 310 -7.19 0.00 -5.81
C LEU A 310 -7.96 -0.43 -7.05
N LYS A 311 -7.28 -1.08 -8.02
CA LYS A 311 -7.89 -1.48 -9.29
C LYS A 311 -8.65 -2.78 -9.15
N ASP A 312 -8.03 -3.76 -8.49
CA ASP A 312 -8.62 -5.09 -8.29
C ASP A 312 -9.63 -5.12 -7.11
N GLN A 313 -9.68 -4.05 -6.30
CA GLN A 313 -10.60 -3.85 -5.17
C GLN A 313 -10.62 -5.06 -4.22
N SER A 314 -9.45 -5.59 -3.90
CA SER A 314 -9.29 -6.84 -3.14
C SER A 314 -8.38 -6.67 -1.92
N LEU A 315 -8.59 -7.55 -0.93
CA LEU A 315 -7.61 -7.88 0.10
C LEU A 315 -6.91 -9.18 -0.30
N ARG A 316 -5.59 -9.14 -0.35
CA ARG A 316 -4.72 -10.28 -0.66
C ARG A 316 -3.90 -10.67 0.55
N LYS A 317 -3.93 -11.94 0.89
CA LYS A 317 -3.12 -12.55 1.95
C LYS A 317 -2.00 -13.35 1.30
N ILE A 318 -0.76 -13.06 1.70
CA ILE A 318 0.42 -13.68 1.10
C ILE A 318 1.25 -14.35 2.20
N ASN A 319 1.35 -15.67 2.12
CA ASN A 319 2.32 -16.43 2.91
C ASN A 319 3.66 -16.42 2.16
N PHE A 320 4.65 -15.75 2.73
CA PHE A 320 6.00 -15.60 2.19
C PHE A 320 7.10 -16.15 3.13
N ASN A 321 6.72 -16.95 4.13
CA ASN A 321 7.66 -17.60 5.05
C ASN A 321 8.65 -18.51 4.31
N ASN A 322 8.25 -19.05 3.16
CA ASN A 322 9.11 -19.76 2.24
C ASN A 322 9.16 -19.01 0.91
N LEU A 323 10.25 -18.29 0.63
CA LEU A 323 10.42 -17.50 -0.59
C LEU A 323 10.49 -18.33 -1.87
N SER A 324 10.69 -19.65 -1.79
CA SER A 324 10.63 -20.57 -2.94
C SER A 324 9.21 -21.10 -3.23
N ASP A 325 8.27 -20.93 -2.30
CA ASP A 325 6.88 -21.37 -2.42
C ASP A 325 5.92 -20.33 -1.79
N ILE A 326 5.83 -19.17 -2.42
CA ILE A 326 4.94 -18.08 -2.00
C ILE A 326 3.52 -18.44 -2.37
N LYS A 327 2.60 -18.34 -1.41
CA LYS A 327 1.17 -18.59 -1.62
C LYS A 327 0.36 -17.32 -1.43
N GLU A 328 -0.42 -16.99 -2.45
CA GLU A 328 -1.35 -15.88 -2.45
C GLU A 328 -2.79 -16.38 -2.40
N GLU A 329 -3.60 -15.73 -1.58
CA GLU A 329 -5.05 -15.95 -1.47
C GLU A 329 -5.78 -14.61 -1.53
N ILE A 330 -6.86 -14.55 -2.31
CA ILE A 330 -7.78 -13.40 -2.32
C ILE A 330 -8.80 -13.64 -1.23
N ILE A 331 -8.74 -12.84 -0.15
CA ILE A 331 -9.66 -12.96 0.98
C ILE A 331 -11.05 -12.43 0.61
N PHE A 332 -11.10 -11.26 -0.02
CA PHE A 332 -12.31 -10.72 -0.64
C PHE A 332 -11.96 -9.82 -1.82
N LYS A 333 -12.95 -9.62 -2.70
CA LYS A 333 -12.84 -8.77 -3.87
C LYS A 333 -14.19 -8.10 -4.16
N ASP A 334 -14.15 -6.83 -4.65
CA ASP A 334 -15.31 -6.03 -5.07
C ASP A 334 -16.38 -5.81 -3.96
N LYS A 335 -15.98 -5.91 -2.67
CA LYS A 335 -16.90 -5.77 -1.52
C LYS A 335 -16.97 -4.34 -0.98
N ILE A 336 -15.84 -3.63 -0.91
CA ILE A 336 -15.73 -2.32 -0.25
C ILE A 336 -15.08 -1.26 -1.16
N GLY A 337 -15.09 -1.47 -2.46
CA GLY A 337 -14.52 -0.57 -3.47
C GLY A 337 -13.00 -0.54 -3.46
N ARG A 338 -12.42 0.58 -3.90
CA ARG A 338 -10.98 0.81 -3.94
C ARG A 338 -10.43 0.95 -2.51
N ILE A 339 -9.55 0.05 -2.10
CA ILE A 339 -9.04 0.01 -0.71
C ILE A 339 -7.73 0.79 -0.65
N ARG A 340 -7.74 1.93 0.05
CA ARG A 340 -6.59 2.82 0.13
C ARG A 340 -5.64 2.48 1.26
N ASP A 341 -6.19 2.09 2.43
CA ASP A 341 -5.42 1.87 3.64
C ASP A 341 -5.90 0.64 4.42
N ILE A 342 -5.03 0.11 5.26
CA ILE A 342 -5.29 -1.02 6.13
C ILE A 342 -4.61 -0.82 7.47
N GLN A 343 -5.33 -1.05 8.57
CA GLN A 343 -4.79 -1.02 9.92
C GLN A 343 -5.25 -2.25 10.70
N VAL A 344 -4.37 -2.80 11.52
CA VAL A 344 -4.72 -3.86 12.48
C VAL A 344 -4.93 -3.21 13.84
N HIS A 345 -6.07 -3.49 14.47
CA HIS A 345 -6.36 -2.97 15.80
C HIS A 345 -5.38 -3.54 16.82
N PRO A 346 -4.73 -2.69 17.66
CA PRO A 346 -3.58 -3.09 18.47
C PRO A 346 -3.90 -4.10 19.60
N ILE A 347 -5.18 -4.24 19.98
CA ILE A 347 -5.59 -5.15 21.07
C ILE A 347 -6.37 -6.36 20.56
N ASN A 348 -7.41 -6.15 19.72
CA ASN A 348 -8.30 -7.25 19.32
C ASN A 348 -7.97 -7.86 17.95
N GLY A 349 -7.00 -7.30 17.23
CA GLY A 349 -6.57 -7.81 15.92
C GLY A 349 -7.57 -7.65 14.78
N LYS A 350 -8.72 -7.00 14.99
CA LYS A 350 -9.66 -6.67 13.90
C LYS A 350 -8.98 -5.80 12.85
N ILE A 351 -9.40 -5.95 11.60
CA ILE A 351 -8.75 -5.26 10.49
C ILE A 351 -9.65 -4.13 9.99
N TYR A 352 -9.11 -2.92 9.99
CA TYR A 352 -9.79 -1.70 9.53
C TYR A 352 -9.30 -1.31 8.15
N PHE A 353 -10.22 -0.82 7.30
CA PHE A 353 -9.92 -0.41 5.93
C PHE A 353 -10.47 0.97 5.63
N LEU A 354 -9.69 1.76 4.89
CA LEU A 354 -10.21 2.90 4.14
C LEU A 354 -10.53 2.44 2.71
N GLY A 355 -11.81 2.20 2.44
CA GLY A 355 -12.28 1.62 1.18
C GLY A 355 -13.54 2.31 0.66
N GLY A 356 -13.53 2.73 -0.62
CA GLY A 356 -14.68 3.33 -1.29
C GLY A 356 -15.29 4.49 -0.51
N ASP A 357 -14.52 5.49 -0.11
CA ASP A 357 -14.96 6.64 0.67
C ASP A 357 -15.66 6.27 2.01
N SER A 358 -15.20 5.21 2.67
CA SER A 358 -15.77 4.76 3.95
C SER A 358 -14.70 4.11 4.83
N LEU A 359 -14.98 4.09 6.15
CA LEU A 359 -14.28 3.28 7.12
C LEU A 359 -15.02 1.95 7.30
N TRP A 360 -14.29 0.85 7.18
CA TRP A 360 -14.77 -0.51 7.33
C TRP A 360 -13.99 -1.28 8.38
N VAL A 361 -14.63 -2.27 9.00
CA VAL A 361 -13.95 -3.27 9.84
C VAL A 361 -14.25 -4.67 9.34
N MET A 362 -13.24 -5.52 9.37
CA MET A 362 -13.34 -6.97 9.17
C MET A 362 -13.13 -7.67 10.49
N GLU A 363 -14.04 -8.57 10.84
CA GLU A 363 -14.03 -9.35 12.06
C GLU A 363 -14.55 -10.77 11.80
N LYS A 364 -14.23 -11.74 12.64
CA LYS A 364 -14.77 -13.11 12.53
C LYS A 364 -16.30 -13.13 12.73
N ASN A 365 -16.95 -14.09 12.07
CA ASN A 365 -18.39 -14.35 12.25
C ASN A 365 -18.70 -14.93 13.62
#